data_7ebac899a364ed1a75338c8c653b2e7e
#
_entry.id   7ebac899a364ed1a75338c8c653b2e7e
#
_cell.length_a   1.000
_cell.length_b   1.000
_cell.length_c   1.000
_cell.angle_alpha   90.00
_cell.angle_beta   90.00
_cell.angle_gamma   90.00
#
_symmetry.space_group_name_H-M   'P 1'
#
loop_
_entity.id
_entity.type
_entity.pdbx_description
1 polymer ?
#
loop_
_entity_poly.entity_id
_entity_poly.type
_entity_poly.pdbx_seq_one_letter_code
_entity_poly.pdbx_strand_id
1 'polypeptide(L)'
;MNEPTTLWLLVALAIVAVVTIAVVASRHRERSRRLALQRKFGPEYDRAVEEFGPEGADRELSSRARRVEHLHFRELNSEDRARFLASWTRIQAQFVDDPGVAVSGANELINEVMRARGYPTDHFEQRVADLSVEHPAVVQHYRAAKALADSDRNGQVNTEELRQAVVHYRMLFADLLREPRAGEPGLSQAHA
;
A
#
# COMPACT_ATOMS: atom_id res chain seq x y z
N MET A 1 50.80 -40.98 8.06
CA MET A 1 49.48 -40.26 8.07
C MET A 1 48.75 -40.74 6.83
N ASN A 2 47.57 -41.36 7.02
CA ASN A 2 46.89 -42.10 5.95
C ASN A 2 46.28 -41.13 4.94
N GLU A 3 46.72 -41.17 3.70
CA GLU A 3 46.15 -40.32 2.60
C GLU A 3 44.60 -40.26 2.52
N PRO A 4 43.84 -41.34 2.81
CA PRO A 4 42.39 -41.28 2.80
C PRO A 4 41.80 -40.38 3.88
N THR A 5 42.42 -40.27 5.07
CA THR A 5 41.89 -39.43 6.15
C THR A 5 42.03 -37.93 5.86
N THR A 6 43.13 -37.53 5.21
CA THR A 6 43.34 -36.12 4.81
C THR A 6 42.39 -35.71 3.71
N LEU A 7 42.05 -36.58 2.77
CA LEU A 7 41.08 -36.34 1.72
C LEU A 7 39.68 -36.11 2.29
N TRP A 8 39.25 -36.95 3.24
CA TRP A 8 37.95 -36.80 3.90
C TRP A 8 37.84 -35.51 4.73
N LEU A 9 38.94 -35.10 5.38
CA LEU A 9 38.98 -33.81 6.10
C LEU A 9 38.85 -32.60 5.16
N LEU A 10 39.50 -32.64 4.00
CA LEU A 10 39.39 -31.59 2.99
C LEU A 10 37.97 -31.52 2.41
N VAL A 11 37.34 -32.65 2.13
CA VAL A 11 35.94 -32.71 1.68
C VAL A 11 35.00 -32.17 2.74
N ALA A 12 35.16 -32.54 4.01
CA ALA A 12 34.37 -32.03 5.10
C ALA A 12 34.51 -30.49 5.25
N LEU A 13 35.75 -30.00 5.16
CA LEU A 13 36.02 -28.55 5.21
C LEU A 13 35.36 -27.79 4.03
N ALA A 14 35.42 -28.35 2.83
CA ALA A 14 34.78 -27.79 1.65
C ALA A 14 33.26 -27.73 1.81
N ILE A 15 32.62 -28.79 2.33
CA ILE A 15 31.18 -28.80 2.61
C ILE A 15 30.80 -27.72 3.63
N VAL A 16 31.56 -27.60 4.73
CA VAL A 16 31.31 -26.54 5.75
C VAL A 16 31.45 -25.15 5.13
N ALA A 17 32.47 -24.93 4.29
CA ALA A 17 32.63 -23.64 3.61
C ALA A 17 31.45 -23.32 2.69
N VAL A 18 30.98 -24.27 1.88
CA VAL A 18 29.85 -24.12 0.99
C VAL A 18 28.56 -23.82 1.79
N VAL A 19 28.30 -24.57 2.86
CA VAL A 19 27.14 -24.33 3.74
C VAL A 19 27.20 -22.95 4.38
N THR A 20 28.38 -22.57 4.88
CA THR A 20 28.57 -21.24 5.49
C THR A 20 28.32 -20.12 4.48
N ILE A 21 28.86 -20.22 3.27
CA ILE A 21 28.62 -19.24 2.20
C ILE A 21 27.13 -19.18 1.83
N ALA A 22 26.45 -20.33 1.71
CA ALA A 22 25.03 -20.39 1.41
C ALA A 22 24.19 -19.72 2.50
N VAL A 23 24.50 -19.96 3.78
CA VAL A 23 23.82 -19.33 4.92
C VAL A 23 24.06 -17.83 4.96
N VAL A 24 25.28 -17.37 4.74
CA VAL A 24 25.61 -15.93 4.71
C VAL A 24 24.89 -15.25 3.52
N ALA A 25 24.92 -15.88 2.36
CA ALA A 25 24.25 -15.35 1.17
C ALA A 25 22.72 -15.28 1.34
N SER A 26 22.09 -16.30 1.95
CA SER A 26 20.65 -16.28 2.24
C SER A 26 20.27 -15.17 3.20
N ARG A 27 21.02 -15.02 4.30
CA ARG A 27 20.79 -13.94 5.29
C ARG A 27 20.97 -12.54 4.66
N HIS A 28 21.95 -12.39 3.78
CA HIS A 28 22.16 -11.12 3.07
C HIS A 28 20.99 -10.80 2.14
N ARG A 29 20.49 -11.79 1.39
CA ARG A 29 19.31 -11.63 0.52
C ARG A 29 18.06 -11.27 1.32
N GLU A 30 17.81 -11.93 2.45
CA GLU A 30 16.70 -11.63 3.34
C GLU A 30 16.75 -10.19 3.88
N ARG A 31 17.94 -9.75 4.35
CA ARG A 31 18.15 -8.37 4.81
C ARG A 31 17.88 -7.35 3.69
N SER A 32 18.40 -7.59 2.51
CA SER A 32 18.21 -6.70 1.35
C SER A 32 16.74 -6.62 0.96
N ARG A 33 16.04 -7.76 0.95
CA ARG A 33 14.60 -7.83 0.66
C ARG A 33 13.78 -7.06 1.71
N ARG A 34 14.09 -7.25 2.99
CA ARG A 34 13.44 -6.53 4.10
C ARG A 34 13.61 -5.03 3.97
N LEU A 35 14.82 -4.55 3.72
CA LEU A 35 15.10 -3.13 3.51
C LEU A 35 14.36 -2.57 2.29
N ALA A 36 14.20 -3.35 1.22
CA ALA A 36 13.42 -2.94 0.06
C ALA A 36 11.93 -2.80 0.41
N LEU A 37 11.36 -3.75 1.17
CA LEU A 37 9.98 -3.66 1.65
C LEU A 37 9.78 -2.47 2.59
N GLN A 38 10.67 -2.23 3.53
CA GLN A 38 10.61 -1.06 4.42
C GLN A 38 10.61 0.25 3.64
N ARG A 39 11.45 0.38 2.62
CA ARG A 39 11.48 1.58 1.76
C ARG A 39 10.21 1.73 0.94
N LYS A 40 9.69 0.63 0.39
CA LYS A 40 8.49 0.66 -0.46
C LYS A 40 7.24 0.98 0.35
N PHE A 41 7.06 0.35 1.50
CA PHE A 41 5.83 0.42 2.28
C PHE A 41 5.88 1.47 3.42
N GLY A 42 7.06 1.95 3.81
CA GLY A 42 7.17 2.96 4.87
C GLY A 42 6.44 2.56 6.16
N PRO A 43 5.55 3.43 6.69
CA PRO A 43 4.80 3.15 7.93
C PRO A 43 3.92 1.90 7.88
N GLU A 44 3.49 1.47 6.70
CA GLU A 44 2.72 0.23 6.54
C GLU A 44 3.55 -1.02 6.86
N TYR A 45 4.87 -0.96 6.66
CA TYR A 45 5.76 -2.05 7.06
C TYR A 45 5.75 -2.23 8.57
N ASP A 46 5.88 -1.14 9.33
CA ASP A 46 5.90 -1.18 10.80
C ASP A 46 4.57 -1.72 11.35
N ARG A 47 3.46 -1.27 10.78
CA ARG A 47 2.14 -1.79 11.10
C ARG A 47 2.01 -3.29 10.82
N ALA A 48 2.49 -3.75 9.67
CA ALA A 48 2.45 -5.18 9.33
C ALA A 48 3.33 -6.01 10.28
N VAL A 49 4.45 -5.44 10.77
CA VAL A 49 5.29 -6.08 11.78
C VAL A 49 4.57 -6.20 13.13
N GLU A 50 3.82 -5.17 13.53
CA GLU A 50 3.00 -5.22 14.77
C GLU A 50 1.91 -6.29 14.68
N GLU A 51 1.28 -6.45 13.51
CA GLU A 51 0.15 -7.36 13.30
C GLU A 51 0.59 -8.82 13.07
N PHE A 52 1.65 -9.04 12.27
CA PHE A 52 2.05 -10.38 11.77
C PHE A 52 3.45 -10.83 12.23
N GLY A 53 4.17 -9.99 12.96
CA GLY A 53 5.60 -10.19 13.24
C GLY A 53 6.49 -9.96 12.00
N PRO A 54 7.83 -9.88 12.17
CA PRO A 54 8.74 -9.50 11.08
C PRO A 54 8.68 -10.40 9.84
N GLU A 55 8.65 -11.71 10.03
CA GLU A 55 8.58 -12.68 8.92
C GLU A 55 7.19 -12.73 8.28
N GLY A 56 6.13 -12.52 9.08
CA GLY A 56 4.76 -12.42 8.62
C GLY A 56 4.56 -11.18 7.76
N ALA A 57 5.08 -10.04 8.20
CA ALA A 57 5.07 -8.78 7.45
C ALA A 57 5.76 -8.91 6.09
N ASP A 58 6.95 -9.51 6.05
CA ASP A 58 7.69 -9.73 4.80
C ASP A 58 6.89 -10.59 3.81
N ARG A 59 6.21 -11.64 4.29
CA ARG A 59 5.35 -12.50 3.46
C ARG A 59 4.11 -11.77 2.95
N GLU A 60 3.41 -11.11 3.86
CA GLU A 60 2.16 -10.39 3.56
C GLU A 60 2.40 -9.26 2.56
N LEU A 61 3.37 -8.38 2.83
CA LEU A 61 3.67 -7.24 1.95
C LEU A 61 4.20 -7.67 0.58
N SER A 62 4.98 -8.76 0.53
CA SER A 62 5.39 -9.35 -0.75
C SER A 62 4.22 -9.95 -1.52
N SER A 63 3.23 -10.52 -0.82
CA SER A 63 2.00 -11.03 -1.43
C SER A 63 1.16 -9.89 -2.01
N ARG A 64 0.99 -8.78 -1.27
CA ARG A 64 0.31 -7.57 -1.75
C ARG A 64 0.97 -7.01 -3.00
N ALA A 65 2.30 -6.87 -2.98
CA ALA A 65 3.05 -6.38 -4.13
C ALA A 65 2.80 -7.24 -5.38
N ARG A 66 2.94 -8.57 -5.27
CA ARG A 66 2.66 -9.48 -6.39
C ARG A 66 1.23 -9.41 -6.90
N ARG A 67 0.24 -9.27 -6.01
CA ARG A 67 -1.17 -9.14 -6.42
C ARG A 67 -1.39 -7.87 -7.23
N VAL A 68 -0.84 -6.75 -6.76
CA VAL A 68 -0.96 -5.45 -7.41
C VAL A 68 -0.26 -5.43 -8.78
N GLU A 69 0.84 -6.16 -8.96
CA GLU A 69 1.51 -6.34 -10.26
C GLU A 69 0.59 -6.94 -11.35
N HIS A 70 -0.44 -7.67 -10.97
CA HIS A 70 -1.44 -8.24 -11.89
C HIS A 70 -2.65 -7.34 -12.10
N LEU A 71 -2.76 -6.22 -11.40
CA LEU A 71 -3.82 -5.25 -11.62
C LEU A 71 -3.49 -4.36 -12.82
N HIS A 72 -4.51 -4.06 -13.62
CA HIS A 72 -4.36 -3.17 -14.77
C HIS A 72 -4.81 -1.77 -14.38
N PHE A 73 -3.89 -0.98 -13.85
CA PHE A 73 -4.18 0.40 -13.52
C PHE A 73 -4.36 1.24 -14.78
N ARG A 74 -5.29 2.20 -14.68
CA ARG A 74 -5.60 3.16 -15.76
C ARG A 74 -5.25 4.56 -15.31
N GLU A 75 -4.70 5.32 -16.23
CA GLU A 75 -4.58 6.77 -16.05
C GLU A 75 -5.95 7.43 -16.22
N LEU A 76 -6.23 8.42 -15.39
CA LEU A 76 -7.44 9.22 -15.54
C LEU A 76 -7.25 10.17 -16.71
N ASN A 77 -8.19 10.16 -17.66
CA ASN A 77 -8.22 11.16 -18.71
C ASN A 77 -8.59 12.55 -18.15
N SER A 78 -8.41 13.59 -18.94
CA SER A 78 -8.68 14.97 -18.53
C SER A 78 -10.15 15.23 -18.17
N GLU A 79 -11.08 14.55 -18.82
CA GLU A 79 -12.53 14.68 -18.58
C GLU A 79 -12.91 14.06 -17.24
N ASP A 80 -12.47 12.82 -16.96
CA ASP A 80 -12.69 12.15 -15.69
C ASP A 80 -12.08 12.94 -14.53
N ARG A 81 -10.85 13.46 -14.72
CA ARG A 81 -10.18 14.30 -13.73
C ARG A 81 -10.99 15.56 -13.44
N ALA A 82 -11.46 16.26 -14.46
CA ALA A 82 -12.28 17.48 -14.30
C ALA A 82 -13.61 17.16 -13.59
N ARG A 83 -14.26 16.05 -13.95
CA ARG A 83 -15.49 15.57 -13.32
C ARG A 83 -15.30 15.28 -11.83
N PHE A 84 -14.24 14.57 -11.47
CA PHE A 84 -13.94 14.25 -10.07
C PHE A 84 -13.59 15.50 -9.26
N LEU A 85 -12.84 16.45 -9.83
CA LEU A 85 -12.57 17.74 -9.17
C LEU A 85 -13.85 18.54 -8.93
N ALA A 86 -14.76 18.60 -9.90
CA ALA A 86 -16.05 19.26 -9.74
C ALA A 86 -16.91 18.58 -8.66
N SER A 87 -16.89 17.25 -8.59
CA SER A 87 -17.58 16.49 -7.54
C SER A 87 -16.99 16.77 -6.16
N TRP A 88 -15.65 16.83 -6.05
CA TRP A 88 -14.99 17.19 -4.80
C TRP A 88 -15.39 18.61 -4.32
N THR A 89 -15.45 19.58 -5.22
CA THR A 89 -15.86 20.95 -4.88
C THR A 89 -17.30 20.98 -4.34
N ARG A 90 -18.21 20.18 -4.91
CA ARG A 90 -19.59 20.06 -4.42
C ARG A 90 -19.65 19.45 -3.02
N ILE A 91 -18.86 18.42 -2.75
CA ILE A 91 -18.76 17.79 -1.43
C ILE A 91 -18.24 18.79 -0.39
N GLN A 92 -17.25 19.60 -0.74
CA GLN A 92 -16.76 20.66 0.16
C GLN A 92 -17.82 21.72 0.47
N ALA A 93 -18.62 22.11 -0.51
CA ALA A 93 -19.73 23.02 -0.29
C ALA A 93 -20.84 22.38 0.60
N GLN A 94 -21.16 21.11 0.34
CA GLN A 94 -22.13 20.34 1.12
C GLN A 94 -21.77 20.21 2.59
N PHE A 95 -20.47 20.22 2.93
CA PHE A 95 -20.01 20.11 4.31
C PHE A 95 -20.52 21.24 5.22
N VAL A 96 -20.79 22.40 4.66
CA VAL A 96 -21.29 23.56 5.42
C VAL A 96 -22.72 23.31 5.92
N ASP A 97 -23.55 22.65 5.11
CA ASP A 97 -24.94 22.39 5.40
C ASP A 97 -25.15 21.05 6.12
N ASP A 98 -24.44 20.02 5.68
CA ASP A 98 -24.56 18.66 6.22
C ASP A 98 -23.20 17.93 6.20
N PRO A 99 -22.43 18.03 7.30
CA PRO A 99 -21.11 17.39 7.40
C PRO A 99 -21.12 15.87 7.22
N GLY A 100 -22.15 15.16 7.73
CA GLY A 100 -22.26 13.70 7.63
C GLY A 100 -22.49 13.24 6.19
N VAL A 101 -23.39 13.92 5.47
CA VAL A 101 -23.62 13.66 4.04
C VAL A 101 -22.37 13.96 3.23
N ALA A 102 -21.63 15.02 3.55
CA ALA A 102 -20.39 15.35 2.85
C ALA A 102 -19.30 14.28 3.06
N VAL A 103 -19.14 13.74 4.28
CA VAL A 103 -18.20 12.64 4.56
C VAL A 103 -18.57 11.37 3.79
N SER A 104 -19.86 11.03 3.77
CA SER A 104 -20.37 9.89 2.99
C SER A 104 -20.11 10.07 1.50
N GLY A 105 -20.40 11.27 0.96
CA GLY A 105 -20.12 11.62 -0.43
C GLY A 105 -18.63 11.58 -0.78
N ALA A 106 -17.75 12.00 0.14
CA ALA A 106 -16.30 11.89 -0.03
C ALA A 106 -15.85 10.43 -0.15
N ASN A 107 -16.37 9.55 0.71
CA ASN A 107 -16.07 8.12 0.65
C ASN A 107 -16.54 7.49 -0.68
N GLU A 108 -17.73 7.84 -1.14
CA GLU A 108 -18.25 7.36 -2.43
C GLU A 108 -17.40 7.84 -3.60
N LEU A 109 -17.02 9.12 -3.62
CA LEU A 109 -16.16 9.70 -4.64
C LEU A 109 -14.78 9.01 -4.68
N ILE A 110 -14.17 8.71 -3.54
CA ILE A 110 -12.92 7.94 -3.47
C ILE A 110 -13.11 6.56 -4.12
N ASN A 111 -14.20 5.86 -3.82
CA ASN A 111 -14.49 4.56 -4.43
C ASN A 111 -14.68 4.66 -5.96
N GLU A 112 -15.28 5.75 -6.46
CA GLU A 112 -15.42 6.00 -7.90
C GLU A 112 -14.08 6.24 -8.56
N VAL A 113 -13.21 7.06 -7.97
CA VAL A 113 -11.85 7.33 -8.47
C VAL A 113 -11.02 6.05 -8.50
N MET A 114 -11.05 5.26 -7.42
CA MET A 114 -10.33 3.99 -7.36
C MET A 114 -10.81 3.02 -8.45
N ARG A 115 -12.12 2.92 -8.64
CA ARG A 115 -12.72 2.09 -9.69
C ARG A 115 -12.31 2.56 -11.09
N ALA A 116 -12.33 3.87 -11.34
CA ALA A 116 -11.89 4.44 -12.61
C ALA A 116 -10.41 4.15 -12.90
N ARG A 117 -9.59 4.09 -11.85
CA ARG A 117 -8.18 3.72 -11.92
C ARG A 117 -7.92 2.21 -11.99
N GLY A 118 -8.95 1.37 -11.88
CA GLY A 118 -8.82 -0.08 -11.99
C GLY A 118 -8.54 -0.81 -10.67
N TYR A 119 -8.69 -0.15 -9.52
CA TYR A 119 -8.61 -0.82 -8.23
C TYR A 119 -9.86 -1.68 -7.98
N PRO A 120 -9.70 -2.90 -7.43
CA PRO A 120 -10.83 -3.67 -6.91
C PRO A 120 -11.51 -2.93 -5.76
N THR A 121 -12.84 -2.87 -5.74
CA THR A 121 -13.58 -2.07 -4.75
C THR A 121 -14.51 -2.87 -3.84
N ASP A 122 -14.46 -4.20 -3.90
CA ASP A 122 -15.43 -5.06 -3.23
C ASP A 122 -15.31 -5.03 -1.70
N HIS A 123 -14.08 -5.11 -1.17
CA HIS A 123 -13.81 -5.15 0.26
C HIS A 123 -12.85 -4.04 0.69
N PHE A 124 -13.19 -3.33 1.78
CA PHE A 124 -12.39 -2.23 2.29
C PHE A 124 -10.94 -2.64 2.61
N GLU A 125 -10.76 -3.72 3.37
CA GLU A 125 -9.42 -4.20 3.76
C GLU A 125 -8.56 -4.56 2.54
N GLN A 126 -9.18 -5.14 1.51
CA GLN A 126 -8.49 -5.45 0.27
C GLN A 126 -8.07 -4.18 -0.48
N ARG A 127 -8.95 -3.17 -0.55
CA ARG A 127 -8.62 -1.86 -1.14
C ARG A 127 -7.45 -1.19 -0.44
N VAL A 128 -7.49 -1.20 0.90
CA VAL A 128 -6.40 -0.65 1.73
C VAL A 128 -5.09 -1.38 1.48
N ALA A 129 -5.14 -2.72 1.40
CA ALA A 129 -3.98 -3.54 1.12
C ALA A 129 -3.37 -3.25 -0.26
N ASP A 130 -4.21 -3.13 -1.30
CA ASP A 130 -3.75 -2.83 -2.66
C ASP A 130 -3.27 -1.38 -2.78
N LEU A 131 -3.98 -0.43 -2.17
CA LEU A 131 -3.58 0.97 -2.13
C LEU A 131 -2.23 1.16 -1.43
N SER A 132 -1.93 0.36 -0.39
CA SER A 132 -0.68 0.46 0.36
C SER A 132 0.57 0.17 -0.48
N VAL A 133 0.44 -0.51 -1.62
CA VAL A 133 1.54 -0.85 -2.52
C VAL A 133 1.97 0.35 -3.36
N GLU A 134 0.99 1.12 -3.88
CA GLU A 134 1.22 2.25 -4.78
C GLU A 134 1.20 3.60 -4.04
N HIS A 135 0.42 3.70 -2.96
CA HIS A 135 0.18 4.94 -2.22
C HIS A 135 0.41 4.77 -0.69
N PRO A 136 1.57 4.27 -0.24
CA PRO A 136 1.80 3.94 1.17
C PRO A 136 1.70 5.17 2.09
N ALA A 137 2.04 6.35 1.60
CA ALA A 137 2.02 7.59 2.37
C ALA A 137 0.60 8.04 2.75
N VAL A 138 -0.43 7.69 1.93
CA VAL A 138 -1.80 8.17 2.14
C VAL A 138 -2.77 7.11 2.64
N VAL A 139 -2.35 5.85 2.69
CA VAL A 139 -3.22 4.76 3.14
C VAL A 139 -3.69 4.92 4.60
N GLN A 140 -2.88 5.54 5.46
CA GLN A 140 -3.26 5.85 6.84
C GLN A 140 -4.40 6.88 6.89
N HIS A 141 -4.38 7.87 5.99
CA HIS A 141 -5.49 8.83 5.86
C HIS A 141 -6.78 8.11 5.44
N TYR A 142 -6.71 7.13 4.54
CA TYR A 142 -7.89 6.37 4.15
C TYR A 142 -8.50 5.59 5.32
N ARG A 143 -7.67 4.93 6.14
CA ARG A 143 -8.16 4.24 7.35
C ARG A 143 -8.77 5.20 8.35
N ALA A 144 -8.10 6.32 8.63
CA ALA A 144 -8.59 7.32 9.57
C ALA A 144 -9.93 7.92 9.11
N ALA A 145 -10.04 8.31 7.84
CA ALA A 145 -11.27 8.82 7.27
C ALA A 145 -12.42 7.81 7.36
N LYS A 146 -12.14 6.55 7.04
CA LYS A 146 -13.15 5.48 7.10
C LYS A 146 -13.61 5.21 8.53
N ALA A 147 -12.69 5.18 9.49
CA ALA A 147 -13.04 4.98 10.90
C ALA A 147 -13.96 6.09 11.42
N LEU A 148 -13.68 7.35 11.08
CA LEU A 148 -14.55 8.50 11.43
C LEU A 148 -15.91 8.41 10.72
N ALA A 149 -15.93 8.06 9.44
CA ALA A 149 -17.18 7.87 8.70
C ALA A 149 -18.06 6.75 9.23
N ASP A 150 -17.46 5.66 9.72
CA ASP A 150 -18.19 4.55 10.34
C ASP A 150 -18.72 4.93 11.74
N SER A 151 -17.95 5.70 12.51
CA SER A 151 -18.36 6.22 13.80
C SER A 151 -19.52 7.23 13.69
N ASP A 152 -19.55 8.04 12.63
CA ASP A 152 -20.65 8.98 12.34
C ASP A 152 -21.97 8.26 12.13
N ARG A 153 -21.99 7.15 11.43
CA ARG A 153 -23.19 6.32 11.24
C ARG A 153 -23.79 5.82 12.55
N ASN A 154 -23.00 5.76 13.61
CA ASN A 154 -23.43 5.40 14.96
C ASN A 154 -23.77 6.63 15.83
N GLY A 155 -23.72 7.85 15.27
CA GLY A 155 -24.00 9.09 16.00
C GLY A 155 -22.95 9.44 17.07
N GLN A 156 -21.71 8.96 16.91
CA GLN A 156 -20.65 9.09 17.91
C GLN A 156 -19.60 10.15 17.55
N VAL A 157 -19.84 10.94 16.49
CA VAL A 157 -18.84 11.85 15.92
C VAL A 157 -19.34 13.29 15.96
N ASN A 158 -18.48 14.21 16.39
CA ASN A 158 -18.78 15.63 16.34
C ASN A 158 -18.35 16.25 14.99
N THR A 159 -18.80 17.49 14.74
CA THR A 159 -18.51 18.19 13.47
C THR A 159 -17.02 18.38 13.20
N GLU A 160 -16.17 18.54 14.23
CA GLU A 160 -14.74 18.67 14.05
C GLU A 160 -14.09 17.34 13.60
N GLU A 161 -14.54 16.22 14.12
CA GLU A 161 -14.10 14.89 13.68
C GLU A 161 -14.55 14.61 12.24
N LEU A 162 -15.74 15.03 11.84
CA LEU A 162 -16.20 14.96 10.45
C LEU A 162 -15.33 15.84 9.53
N ARG A 163 -14.93 17.02 10.01
CA ARG A 163 -14.00 17.89 9.28
C ARG A 163 -12.65 17.19 9.07
N GLN A 164 -12.14 16.49 10.08
CA GLN A 164 -10.91 15.70 9.95
C GLN A 164 -11.07 14.56 8.96
N ALA A 165 -12.21 13.87 8.94
CA ALA A 165 -12.49 12.83 7.94
C ALA A 165 -12.40 13.39 6.51
N VAL A 166 -13.00 14.54 6.23
CA VAL A 166 -12.91 15.18 4.89
C VAL A 166 -11.48 15.58 4.56
N VAL A 167 -10.69 16.07 5.53
CA VAL A 167 -9.26 16.38 5.32
C VAL A 167 -8.48 15.11 4.95
N HIS A 168 -8.71 14.01 5.63
CA HIS A 168 -8.08 12.73 5.32
C HIS A 168 -8.50 12.22 3.92
N TYR A 169 -9.79 12.27 3.57
CA TYR A 169 -10.24 11.92 2.21
C TYR A 169 -9.62 12.83 1.15
N ARG A 170 -9.44 14.13 1.44
CA ARG A 170 -8.79 15.07 0.52
C ARG A 170 -7.34 14.66 0.21
N MET A 171 -6.58 14.24 1.22
CA MET A 171 -5.20 13.78 1.03
C MET A 171 -5.14 12.58 0.07
N LEU A 172 -6.00 11.60 0.30
CA LEU A 172 -6.11 10.44 -0.57
C LEU A 172 -6.59 10.83 -1.98
N PHE A 173 -7.63 11.65 -2.08
CA PHE A 173 -8.16 12.14 -3.35
C PHE A 173 -7.10 12.83 -4.19
N ALA A 174 -6.36 13.76 -3.59
CA ALA A 174 -5.30 14.49 -4.27
C ALA A 174 -4.20 13.56 -4.79
N ASP A 175 -3.86 12.52 -4.04
CA ASP A 175 -2.85 11.54 -4.43
C ASP A 175 -3.36 10.63 -5.55
N LEU A 176 -4.59 10.14 -5.47
CA LEU A 176 -5.22 9.32 -6.53
C LEU A 176 -5.41 10.08 -7.86
N LEU A 177 -5.57 11.41 -7.81
CA LEU A 177 -5.66 12.24 -9.02
C LEU A 177 -4.31 12.65 -9.58
N ARG A 178 -3.21 12.41 -8.86
CA ARG A 178 -1.88 12.75 -9.33
C ARG A 178 -1.51 11.85 -10.51
N GLU A 179 -0.90 12.43 -11.54
CA GLU A 179 -0.30 11.64 -12.60
C GLU A 179 0.91 10.89 -12.04
N PRO A 180 1.17 9.64 -12.50
CA PRO A 180 2.41 8.97 -12.19
C PRO A 180 3.57 9.88 -12.57
N ARG A 181 4.51 10.12 -11.67
CA ARG A 181 5.70 10.89 -12.01
C ARG A 181 6.49 10.13 -13.07
N ALA A 182 6.81 10.78 -14.19
CA ALA A 182 7.73 10.25 -15.16
C ALA A 182 9.09 10.00 -14.46
N GLY A 183 9.41 8.72 -14.20
CA GLY A 183 10.63 8.33 -13.49
C GLY A 183 10.43 7.50 -12.20
N GLU A 184 9.24 7.41 -11.67
CA GLU A 184 8.92 6.32 -10.75
C GLU A 184 8.65 5.07 -11.62
N PRO A 185 9.27 3.91 -11.32
CA PRO A 185 9.01 2.71 -12.09
C PRO A 185 7.57 2.26 -11.85
N GLY A 186 6.65 2.89 -12.56
CA GLY A 186 5.32 2.37 -12.76
C GLY A 186 5.45 1.11 -13.60
N LEU A 187 4.86 0.02 -13.14
CA LEU A 187 4.87 -1.34 -13.70
C LEU A 187 4.32 -1.46 -15.14
N SER A 188 4.38 -0.41 -15.95
CA SER A 188 3.82 -0.38 -17.31
C SER A 188 4.83 -0.52 -18.46
N GLN A 189 6.08 -0.97 -18.22
CA GLN A 189 7.06 -1.20 -19.29
C GLN A 189 7.62 -2.62 -19.33
N ALA A 190 6.81 -3.61 -19.17
CA ALA A 190 7.22 -5.00 -19.36
C ALA A 190 6.38 -5.72 -20.41
N HIS A 191 6.06 -5.09 -21.57
CA HIS A 191 5.61 -5.80 -22.77
C HIS A 191 5.87 -4.89 -23.98
N ALA A 192 7.09 -4.90 -24.48
CA ALA A 192 7.42 -4.63 -25.89
C ALA A 192 8.46 -5.66 -26.32
#